data_3dbf4db606838581e64bae400b4a4f04
#
_entry.id   3dbf4db606838581e64bae400b4a4f04
#
_cell.length_a   1.000
_cell.length_b   1.000
_cell.length_c   1.000
_cell.angle_alpha   90.00
_cell.angle_beta   90.00
_cell.angle_gamma   90.00
#
_symmetry.space_group_name_H-M   'P 1'
#
loop_
_entity.id
_entity.type
_entity.pdbx_description
1 polymer ?
#
loop_
_entity_poly.entity_id
_entity_poly.type
_entity_poly.pdbx_seq_one_letter_code
_entity_poly.pdbx_strand_id
1 'polypeptide(L)'
;IEEMACSMIGFKSGAMGFIEGGGARKYFNFELDIQGSDGRILIGNSGRQLYVTRKSGRFKGFQELEEIPFPEPKRYETPFVAGARSMIKSIQNGKSDVPSGKDALKALEIIYTIYKSAQQNGKRLQIK
;
A
#
# COMPACT_ATOMS: atom_id res chain seq x y z
N ILE A 1 20.10 -1.19 15.54
CA ILE A 1 19.53 -1.27 14.17
C ILE A 1 18.49 -2.38 14.23
N GLU A 2 17.23 -2.04 13.96
CA GLU A 2 16.18 -3.05 13.91
C GLU A 2 16.35 -3.91 12.67
N GLU A 3 16.37 -5.22 12.88
CA GLU A 3 16.44 -6.17 11.77
C GLU A 3 15.07 -6.42 11.14
N MET A 4 14.01 -6.22 11.90
CA MET A 4 12.62 -6.43 11.46
C MET A 4 11.63 -5.62 12.29
N ALA A 5 10.63 -5.04 11.65
CA ALA A 5 9.52 -4.35 12.29
C ALA A 5 8.18 -4.85 11.74
N CYS A 6 7.23 -5.09 12.63
CA CYS A 6 5.84 -5.41 12.28
C CYS A 6 4.92 -4.41 12.97
N SER A 7 3.93 -3.91 12.25
CA SER A 7 2.96 -2.99 12.83
C SER A 7 1.57 -3.19 12.26
N MET A 8 0.57 -2.87 13.07
CA MET A 8 -0.84 -2.88 12.68
C MET A 8 -1.40 -1.47 12.78
N ILE A 9 -2.05 -0.99 11.74
CA ILE A 9 -2.63 0.34 11.64
C ILE A 9 -4.14 0.23 11.42
N GLY A 10 -4.92 0.85 12.30
CA GLY A 10 -6.37 0.99 12.11
C GLY A 10 -6.70 2.37 11.53
N PHE A 11 -7.46 2.40 10.46
CA PHE A 11 -7.94 3.63 9.84
C PHE A 11 -9.31 4.03 10.39
N LYS A 12 -9.65 5.32 10.34
CA LYS A 12 -10.98 5.82 10.77
C LYS A 12 -12.13 5.24 9.95
N SER A 13 -11.86 4.81 8.73
CA SER A 13 -12.83 4.13 7.84
C SER A 13 -13.17 2.72 8.27
N GLY A 14 -12.45 2.15 9.26
CA GLY A 14 -12.54 0.74 9.65
C GLY A 14 -11.58 -0.18 8.91
N ALA A 15 -10.89 0.31 7.88
CA ALA A 15 -9.84 -0.46 7.21
C ALA A 15 -8.68 -0.74 8.17
N MET A 16 -8.01 -1.86 7.95
CA MET A 16 -6.82 -2.28 8.70
C MET A 16 -5.63 -2.40 7.75
N GLY A 17 -4.47 -1.92 8.18
CA GLY A 17 -3.21 -2.11 7.48
C GLY A 17 -2.25 -2.92 8.34
N PHE A 18 -1.50 -3.82 7.70
CA PHE A 18 -0.39 -4.53 8.29
C PHE A 18 0.88 -4.17 7.53
N ILE A 19 1.91 -3.77 8.23
CA ILE A 19 3.20 -3.39 7.66
C ILE A 19 4.26 -4.30 8.25
N GLU A 20 4.98 -4.97 7.38
CA GLU A 20 6.20 -5.71 7.72
C GLU A 20 7.36 -5.10 6.95
N GLY A 21 8.44 -4.78 7.62
CA GLY A 21 9.64 -4.22 7.01
C GLY A 21 10.88 -4.62 7.77
N GLY A 22 11.99 -4.76 7.06
CA GLY A 22 13.27 -5.07 7.70
C GLY A 22 14.29 -5.63 6.73
N GLY A 23 15.56 -5.65 7.18
CA GLY A 23 16.72 -6.11 6.42
C GLY A 23 17.26 -7.50 6.81
N ALA A 24 16.57 -8.24 7.68
CA ALA A 24 17.02 -9.54 8.14
C ALA A 24 17.06 -10.61 7.03
N ARG A 25 16.25 -10.43 5.98
CA ARG A 25 16.21 -11.32 4.82
C ARG A 25 17.34 -10.97 3.85
N LYS A 26 18.03 -11.98 3.34
CA LYS A 26 19.11 -11.80 2.36
C LYS A 26 18.64 -11.62 0.92
N TYR A 27 17.38 -11.26 0.72
CA TYR A 27 16.78 -11.01 -0.58
C TYR A 27 15.87 -9.79 -0.51
N PHE A 28 15.76 -9.07 -1.62
CA PHE A 28 14.81 -7.98 -1.75
C PHE A 28 13.40 -8.55 -1.91
N ASN A 29 12.46 -8.07 -1.09
CA ASN A 29 11.04 -8.36 -1.23
C ASN A 29 10.24 -7.08 -1.03
N PHE A 30 9.42 -6.77 -2.01
CA PHE A 30 8.42 -5.71 -1.92
C PHE A 30 7.05 -6.29 -2.32
N GLU A 31 6.07 -6.10 -1.49
CA GLU A 31 4.71 -6.55 -1.76
C GLU A 31 3.69 -5.57 -1.15
N LEU A 32 2.67 -5.24 -1.92
CA LEU A 32 1.50 -4.49 -1.51
C LEU A 32 0.26 -5.33 -1.83
N ASP A 33 -0.42 -5.83 -0.81
CA ASP A 33 -1.66 -6.59 -0.91
C ASP A 33 -2.83 -5.73 -0.42
N ILE A 34 -3.77 -5.42 -1.30
CA ILE A 34 -4.97 -4.66 -0.98
C ILE A 34 -6.17 -5.58 -1.15
N GLN A 35 -6.85 -5.88 -0.05
CA GLN A 35 -8.02 -6.75 -0.03
C GLN A 35 -9.27 -5.93 0.29
N GLY A 36 -10.28 -6.06 -0.55
CA GLY A 36 -11.58 -5.41 -0.41
C GLY A 36 -12.73 -6.38 -0.58
N SER A 37 -13.96 -5.89 -0.40
CA SER A 37 -15.20 -6.66 -0.60
C SER A 37 -15.38 -7.15 -2.04
N ASP A 38 -14.89 -6.38 -3.01
CA ASP A 38 -15.15 -6.59 -4.44
C ASP A 38 -13.98 -7.25 -5.16
N GLY A 39 -12.84 -7.43 -4.48
CA GLY A 39 -11.66 -8.05 -5.07
C GLY A 39 -10.38 -7.81 -4.29
N ARG A 40 -9.26 -8.12 -4.95
CA ARG A 40 -7.91 -8.02 -4.39
C ARG A 40 -6.95 -7.47 -5.45
N ILE A 41 -6.04 -6.62 -5.03
CA ILE A 41 -4.91 -6.15 -5.84
C ILE A 41 -3.62 -6.56 -5.14
N LEU A 42 -2.77 -7.28 -5.85
CA LEU A 42 -1.44 -7.65 -5.40
C LEU A 42 -0.39 -7.04 -6.33
N ILE A 43 0.53 -6.27 -5.77
CA ILE A 43 1.65 -5.65 -6.49
C ILE A 43 2.93 -6.00 -5.76
N GLY A 44 3.89 -6.57 -6.47
CA GLY A 44 5.15 -6.94 -5.85
C GLY A 44 6.18 -7.48 -6.82
N ASN A 45 7.17 -8.18 -6.30
CA ASN A 45 8.26 -8.76 -7.10
C ASN A 45 7.76 -9.79 -8.13
N SER A 46 6.62 -10.42 -7.87
CA SER A 46 5.96 -11.37 -8.79
C SER A 46 5.15 -10.69 -9.89
N GLY A 47 5.12 -9.36 -9.92
CA GLY A 47 4.33 -8.61 -10.89
C GLY A 47 3.08 -7.96 -10.28
N ARG A 48 2.03 -7.87 -11.10
CA ARG A 48 0.75 -7.26 -10.72
C ARG A 48 -0.36 -8.25 -10.98
N GLN A 49 -1.22 -8.45 -10.00
CA GLN A 49 -2.36 -9.35 -10.10
C GLN A 49 -3.62 -8.60 -9.65
N LEU A 50 -4.71 -8.80 -10.36
CA LEU A 50 -6.00 -8.22 -10.06
C LEU A 50 -7.04 -9.34 -9.99
N TYR A 51 -7.78 -9.36 -8.91
CA TYR A 51 -8.84 -10.33 -8.68
C TYR A 51 -10.15 -9.60 -8.44
N VAL A 52 -11.22 -10.17 -8.95
CA VAL A 52 -12.60 -9.74 -8.67
C VAL A 52 -13.35 -10.85 -7.98
N THR A 53 -14.32 -10.50 -7.16
CA THR A 53 -15.20 -11.48 -6.53
C THR A 53 -16.24 -12.00 -7.52
N ARG A 54 -16.48 -13.30 -7.50
CA ARG A 54 -17.52 -13.99 -8.25
C ARG A 54 -18.27 -14.92 -7.32
N LYS A 55 -19.53 -15.19 -7.64
CA LYS A 55 -20.32 -16.18 -6.89
C LYS A 55 -19.63 -17.55 -6.97
N SER A 56 -19.40 -18.17 -5.81
CA SER A 56 -18.78 -19.50 -5.78
C SER A 56 -19.70 -20.56 -6.40
N GLY A 57 -19.12 -21.35 -7.30
CA GLY A 57 -19.75 -22.57 -7.80
C GLY A 57 -19.65 -23.75 -6.83
N ARG A 58 -18.67 -23.71 -5.91
CA ARG A 58 -18.37 -24.80 -4.95
C ARG A 58 -19.02 -24.62 -3.60
N PHE A 59 -19.13 -23.37 -3.12
CA PHE A 59 -19.62 -23.08 -1.78
C PHE A 59 -20.82 -22.14 -1.82
N LYS A 60 -22.00 -22.67 -1.51
CA LYS A 60 -23.25 -21.90 -1.49
C LYS A 60 -23.17 -20.74 -0.46
N GLY A 61 -23.46 -19.53 -0.91
CA GLY A 61 -23.45 -18.33 -0.05
C GLY A 61 -22.07 -17.64 0.05
N PHE A 62 -21.02 -18.19 -0.58
CA PHE A 62 -19.70 -17.61 -0.61
C PHE A 62 -19.36 -17.03 -2.00
N GLN A 63 -18.32 -16.22 -2.03
CA GLN A 63 -17.68 -15.73 -3.25
C GLN A 63 -16.28 -16.33 -3.38
N GLU A 64 -15.78 -16.38 -4.59
CA GLU A 64 -14.42 -16.80 -4.94
C GLU A 64 -13.72 -15.65 -5.65
N LEU A 65 -12.39 -15.58 -5.53
CA LEU A 65 -11.57 -14.64 -6.28
C LEU A 65 -11.26 -15.23 -7.66
N GLU A 66 -11.60 -14.50 -8.70
CA GLU A 66 -11.24 -14.78 -10.09
C GLU A 66 -10.18 -13.79 -10.54
N GLU A 67 -9.05 -14.29 -11.00
CA GLU A 67 -8.00 -13.44 -11.56
C GLU A 67 -8.44 -12.91 -12.92
N ILE A 68 -8.30 -11.60 -13.10
CA ILE A 68 -8.58 -10.92 -14.36
C ILE A 68 -7.34 -10.18 -14.85
N PRO A 69 -7.23 -9.89 -16.16
CA PRO A 69 -6.10 -9.14 -16.70
C PRO A 69 -5.92 -7.80 -15.96
N PHE A 70 -4.70 -7.54 -15.51
CA PHE A 70 -4.38 -6.25 -14.93
C PHE A 70 -4.44 -5.16 -16.02
N PRO A 71 -5.08 -4.01 -15.77
CA PRO A 71 -5.14 -2.95 -16.77
C PRO A 71 -3.75 -2.46 -17.16
N GLU A 72 -3.40 -2.59 -18.43
CA GLU A 72 -2.14 -2.10 -18.93
C GLU A 72 -2.24 -0.61 -19.30
N PRO A 73 -1.21 0.18 -18.98
CA PRO A 73 -1.20 1.58 -19.37
C PRO A 73 -1.12 1.69 -20.89
N LYS A 74 -1.87 2.62 -21.49
CA LYS A 74 -1.82 2.91 -22.95
C LYS A 74 -0.42 3.22 -23.46
N ARG A 75 0.46 3.70 -22.58
CA ARG A 75 1.85 4.00 -22.86
C ARG A 75 2.69 3.58 -21.65
N TYR A 76 3.65 2.71 -21.87
CA TYR A 76 4.64 2.38 -20.86
C TYR A 76 5.56 3.58 -20.61
N GLU A 77 5.67 3.97 -19.37
CA GLU A 77 6.55 5.04 -18.92
C GLU A 77 7.22 4.60 -17.62
N THR A 78 8.53 4.83 -17.50
CA THR A 78 9.20 4.51 -16.23
C THR A 78 8.65 5.38 -15.10
N PRO A 79 8.61 4.87 -13.84
CA PRO A 79 8.11 5.64 -12.70
C PRO A 79 8.77 7.01 -12.53
N PHE A 80 10.07 7.10 -12.81
CA PHE A 80 10.82 8.36 -12.73
C PHE A 80 10.36 9.38 -13.77
N VAL A 81 10.15 8.97 -15.01
CA VAL A 81 9.65 9.85 -16.08
C VAL A 81 8.22 10.26 -15.78
N ALA A 82 7.37 9.33 -15.33
CA ALA A 82 6.00 9.63 -14.93
C ALA A 82 5.95 10.64 -13.77
N GLY A 83 6.80 10.48 -12.77
CA GLY A 83 6.92 11.41 -11.63
C GLY A 83 7.35 12.81 -12.07
N ALA A 84 8.38 12.92 -12.90
CA ALA A 84 8.84 14.20 -13.44
C ALA A 84 7.75 14.90 -14.27
N ARG A 85 7.04 14.15 -15.10
CA ARG A 85 5.91 14.65 -15.88
C ARG A 85 4.77 15.17 -15.00
N SER A 86 4.40 14.43 -13.96
CA SER A 86 3.37 14.84 -13.00
C SER A 86 3.78 16.13 -12.28
N MET A 87 5.05 16.26 -11.90
CA MET A 87 5.57 17.48 -11.28
C MET A 87 5.46 18.69 -12.22
N ILE A 88 5.87 18.54 -13.49
CA ILE A 88 5.76 19.61 -14.50
C ILE A 88 4.30 20.02 -14.69
N LYS A 89 3.40 19.05 -14.83
CA LYS A 89 1.95 19.33 -14.96
C LYS A 89 1.38 20.06 -13.75
N SER A 90 1.80 19.65 -12.54
CA SER A 90 1.37 20.31 -11.30
C SER A 90 1.78 21.78 -11.25
N ILE A 91 3.03 22.08 -11.67
CA ILE A 91 3.52 23.45 -11.75
C ILE A 91 2.74 24.25 -12.79
N GLN A 92 2.52 23.72 -13.98
CA GLN A 92 1.82 24.40 -15.06
C GLN A 92 0.34 24.68 -14.75
N ASN A 93 -0.32 23.75 -14.06
CA ASN A 93 -1.77 23.82 -13.80
C ASN A 93 -2.11 24.43 -12.43
N GLY A 94 -1.12 24.71 -11.59
CA GLY A 94 -1.31 25.21 -10.23
C GLY A 94 -2.03 24.22 -9.30
N LYS A 95 -2.09 22.92 -9.68
CA LYS A 95 -2.70 21.84 -8.89
C LYS A 95 -1.67 20.76 -8.66
N SER A 96 -1.53 20.31 -7.41
CA SER A 96 -0.58 19.24 -7.08
C SER A 96 -1.24 17.87 -7.23
N ASP A 97 -0.79 17.10 -8.22
CA ASP A 97 -1.12 15.69 -8.41
C ASP A 97 0.01 14.78 -7.87
N VAL A 98 0.99 15.36 -7.19
CA VAL A 98 2.13 14.65 -6.59
C VAL A 98 2.09 14.77 -5.07
N PRO A 99 2.63 13.80 -4.33
CA PRO A 99 2.74 13.87 -2.87
C PRO A 99 3.43 15.17 -2.42
N SER A 100 2.84 15.83 -1.46
CA SER A 100 3.33 17.08 -0.89
C SER A 100 4.24 16.82 0.32
N GLY A 101 4.93 17.87 0.80
CA GLY A 101 5.66 17.81 2.06
C GLY A 101 4.77 17.46 3.25
N LYS A 102 3.46 17.79 3.21
CA LYS A 102 2.51 17.39 4.25
C LYS A 102 2.25 15.88 4.23
N ASP A 103 2.20 15.26 3.05
CA ASP A 103 2.02 13.81 2.93
C ASP A 103 3.27 13.08 3.43
N ALA A 104 4.46 13.60 3.12
CA ALA A 104 5.71 13.09 3.64
C ALA A 104 5.79 13.21 5.18
N LEU A 105 5.34 14.33 5.76
CA LEU A 105 5.27 14.53 7.20
C LEU A 105 4.34 13.47 7.85
N LYS A 106 3.17 13.23 7.26
CA LYS A 106 2.26 12.19 7.75
C LYS A 106 2.87 10.79 7.74
N ALA A 107 3.62 10.45 6.70
CA ALA A 107 4.34 9.18 6.65
C ALA A 107 5.38 9.07 7.79
N LEU A 108 6.12 10.15 8.07
CA LEU A 108 7.06 10.20 9.19
C LEU A 108 6.36 10.11 10.56
N GLU A 109 5.21 10.76 10.73
CA GLU A 109 4.40 10.65 11.95
C GLU A 109 3.95 9.21 12.21
N ILE A 110 3.57 8.47 11.17
CA ILE A 110 3.24 7.05 11.27
C ILE A 110 4.44 6.25 11.75
N ILE A 111 5.59 6.40 11.10
CA ILE A 111 6.83 5.70 11.44
C ILE A 111 7.22 6.01 12.90
N TYR A 112 7.25 7.28 13.28
CA TYR A 112 7.58 7.68 14.65
C TYR A 112 6.61 7.09 15.68
N THR A 113 5.32 7.05 15.35
CA THR A 113 4.29 6.47 16.22
C THR A 113 4.46 4.96 16.38
N ILE A 114 4.89 4.25 15.32
CA ILE A 114 5.24 2.83 15.38
C ILE A 114 6.39 2.60 16.35
N TYR A 115 7.48 3.35 16.25
CA TYR A 115 8.60 3.28 17.21
C TYR A 115 8.15 3.53 18.65
N LYS A 116 7.36 4.58 18.85
CA LYS A 116 6.83 4.91 20.17
C LYS A 116 5.90 3.83 20.74
N SER A 117 5.11 3.18 19.90
CA SER A 117 4.30 2.03 20.26
C SER A 117 5.16 0.85 20.69
N ALA A 118 6.19 0.52 19.91
CA ALA A 118 7.14 -0.54 20.23
C ALA A 118 7.84 -0.33 21.57
N GLN A 119 8.31 0.89 21.85
CA GLN A 119 8.90 1.26 23.16
C GLN A 119 7.93 1.11 24.34
N GLN A 120 6.63 1.07 24.08
CA GLN A 120 5.57 0.87 25.06
C GLN A 120 4.93 -0.53 24.97
N ASN A 121 5.70 -1.54 24.55
CA ASN A 121 5.27 -2.93 24.44
C ASN A 121 4.05 -3.11 23.51
N GLY A 122 4.02 -2.40 22.39
CA GLY A 122 2.94 -2.52 21.40
C GLY A 122 1.66 -1.78 21.77
N LYS A 123 1.72 -0.80 22.68
CA LYS A 123 0.55 -0.01 23.08
C LYS A 123 -0.06 0.69 21.88
N ARG A 124 -1.39 0.59 21.74
CA ARG A 124 -2.13 1.33 20.73
C ARG A 124 -2.01 2.85 20.96
N LEU A 125 -1.52 3.55 19.97
CA LEU A 125 -1.37 5.01 19.96
C LEU A 125 -2.23 5.61 18.85
N GLN A 126 -2.69 6.84 19.06
CA GLN A 126 -3.40 7.61 18.02
C GLN A 126 -2.43 8.51 17.28
N ILE A 127 -2.54 8.53 15.96
CA ILE A 127 -1.89 9.49 15.07
C ILE A 127 -2.84 10.68 14.96
N LYS A 128 -2.34 11.88 15.19
CA LYS A 128 -3.14 13.13 15.16
C LYS A 128 -3.36 13.67 13.76
#